data_72f5a246fc0f6f4a2c9714ed85b7c936
#
_entry.id   72f5a246fc0f6f4a2c9714ed85b7c936
#
_cell.length_a   1.000
_cell.length_b   1.000
_cell.length_c   1.000
_cell.angle_alpha   90.00
_cell.angle_beta   90.00
_cell.angle_gamma   90.00
#
_symmetry.space_group_name_H-M   'P 1'
#
loop_
_entity.id
_entity.type
_entity.pdbx_description
1 polymer ?
#
loop_
_entity_poly.entity_id
_entity_poly.type
_entity_poly.pdbx_seq_one_letter_code
_entity_poly.pdbx_strand_id
1 'polypeptide(L)'
;TLFPYTTLFRSIVREDFIGLYGFLREDERAMFNLLLTISGVGAKAALSLLSISNVSSLKVAIMTEDYKMLTRAPGIGKKIAQRITLELKDKIEKIYAEDVEDGENISELSMDTGRKYDEAIEALVALGFTQKEAEKALKNIDINNTIEQIIKDSLRYLMS
;
A
#
# COMPACT_ATOMS: atom_id res chain seq x y z
N THR A 1 24.15 -19.07 7.41
CA THR A 1 23.18 -18.54 6.42
C THR A 1 21.98 -18.00 7.19
N LEU A 2 21.99 -16.71 7.51
CA LEU A 2 20.88 -16.01 8.15
C LEU A 2 19.76 -15.89 7.13
N PHE A 3 18.60 -16.45 7.46
CA PHE A 3 17.41 -16.38 6.64
C PHE A 3 16.94 -14.92 6.50
N PRO A 4 16.78 -14.39 5.29
CA PRO A 4 16.34 -12.99 5.09
C PRO A 4 14.88 -12.74 5.47
N TYR A 5 14.18 -13.75 5.97
CA TYR A 5 12.72 -13.70 6.26
C TYR A 5 12.38 -13.24 7.69
N THR A 6 13.35 -13.04 8.57
CA THR A 6 13.09 -12.62 9.96
C THR A 6 12.55 -11.19 10.07
N THR A 7 12.72 -10.37 9.04
CA THR A 7 12.20 -8.99 8.98
C THR A 7 10.73 -8.90 8.61
N LEU A 8 10.15 -9.97 8.06
CA LEU A 8 8.75 -9.99 7.58
C LEU A 8 7.72 -10.35 8.66
N PHE A 9 8.18 -10.62 9.88
CA PHE A 9 7.31 -10.99 10.98
C PHE A 9 7.21 -9.87 12.03
N ARG A 10 6.04 -9.75 12.63
CA ARG A 10 5.79 -8.91 13.79
C ARG A 10 5.13 -9.74 14.88
N SER A 11 5.76 -9.81 16.04
CA SER A 11 5.15 -10.38 17.26
C SER A 11 4.54 -9.26 18.09
N ILE A 12 3.34 -9.48 18.58
CA ILE A 12 2.67 -8.62 19.57
C ILE A 12 2.48 -9.47 20.82
N VAL A 13 3.12 -9.04 21.87
CA VAL A 13 3.05 -9.71 23.18
C VAL A 13 2.24 -8.83 24.13
N ARG A 14 1.21 -9.39 24.75
CA ARG A 14 0.44 -8.83 25.86
C ARG A 14 0.48 -9.84 27.01
N GLU A 15 0.05 -9.44 28.21
CA GLU A 15 0.09 -10.30 29.40
C GLU A 15 -0.62 -11.66 29.19
N ASP A 16 -1.66 -11.68 28.39
CA ASP A 16 -2.52 -12.86 28.14
C ASP A 16 -2.56 -13.30 26.66
N PHE A 17 -1.76 -12.66 25.76
CA PHE A 17 -1.84 -12.93 24.34
C PHE A 17 -0.48 -12.70 23.62
N ILE A 18 -0.07 -13.70 22.84
CA ILE A 18 1.06 -13.59 21.92
C ILE A 18 0.51 -13.79 20.50
N GLY A 19 0.58 -12.74 19.68
CA GLY A 19 0.20 -12.79 18.27
C GLY A 19 1.44 -12.70 17.37
N LEU A 20 1.55 -13.59 16.39
CA LEU A 20 2.56 -13.54 15.35
C LEU A 20 1.89 -13.19 14.01
N TYR A 21 2.36 -12.12 13.37
CA TYR A 21 1.85 -11.62 12.09
C TYR A 21 2.96 -11.69 11.05
N GLY A 22 2.68 -12.31 9.91
CA GLY A 22 3.60 -12.43 8.78
C GLY A 22 3.15 -11.54 7.62
N PHE A 23 4.10 -10.99 6.89
CA PHE A 23 3.89 -10.12 5.74
C PHE A 23 4.69 -10.64 4.54
N LEU A 24 4.18 -10.50 3.35
CA LEU A 24 4.88 -10.87 2.13
C LEU A 24 5.90 -9.81 1.72
N ARG A 25 5.69 -8.55 2.14
CA ARG A 25 6.49 -7.40 1.76
C ARG A 25 6.85 -6.55 2.98
N GLU A 26 7.99 -5.89 2.90
CA GLU A 26 8.47 -5.04 3.99
C GLU A 26 7.65 -3.75 4.16
N ASP A 27 7.15 -3.19 3.05
CA ASP A 27 6.26 -2.04 3.07
C ASP A 27 4.92 -2.33 3.75
N GLU A 28 4.39 -3.55 3.61
CA GLU A 28 3.19 -4.00 4.35
C GLU A 28 3.46 -4.05 5.85
N ARG A 29 4.59 -4.61 6.26
CA ARG A 29 5.01 -4.65 7.66
C ARG A 29 5.21 -3.25 8.23
N ALA A 30 5.87 -2.36 7.48
CA ALA A 30 6.08 -0.98 7.86
C ALA A 30 4.75 -0.23 8.05
N MET A 31 3.83 -0.37 7.10
CA MET A 31 2.49 0.22 7.19
C MET A 31 1.69 -0.36 8.37
N PHE A 32 1.76 -1.66 8.59
CA PHE A 32 1.13 -2.30 9.75
C PHE A 32 1.63 -1.70 11.07
N ASN A 33 2.95 -1.54 11.22
CA ASN A 33 3.53 -0.91 12.40
C ASN A 33 3.08 0.55 12.58
N LEU A 34 3.00 1.33 11.50
CA LEU A 34 2.49 2.69 11.52
C LEU A 34 1.02 2.74 11.98
N LEU A 35 0.18 1.87 11.45
CA LEU A 35 -1.23 1.77 11.85
C LEU A 35 -1.39 1.43 13.33
N LEU A 36 -0.55 0.56 13.87
CA LEU A 36 -0.57 0.19 15.30
C LEU A 36 -0.21 1.36 16.24
N THR A 37 0.45 2.40 15.74
CA THR A 37 0.73 3.60 16.55
C THR A 37 -0.50 4.45 16.80
N ILE A 38 -1.59 4.23 16.01
CA ILE A 38 -2.82 5.02 16.11
C ILE A 38 -3.70 4.47 17.23
N SER A 39 -4.09 5.34 18.14
CA SER A 39 -5.01 4.97 19.21
C SER A 39 -6.36 4.49 18.66
N GLY A 40 -6.76 3.29 19.04
CA GLY A 40 -7.98 2.64 18.56
C GLY A 40 -7.79 1.74 17.33
N VAL A 41 -6.57 1.65 16.78
CA VAL A 41 -6.23 0.71 15.72
C VAL A 41 -5.44 -0.45 16.31
N GLY A 42 -6.06 -1.61 16.43
CA GLY A 42 -5.41 -2.85 16.81
C GLY A 42 -4.92 -3.66 15.61
N ALA A 43 -4.22 -4.76 15.87
CA ALA A 43 -3.68 -5.63 14.83
C ALA A 43 -4.75 -6.12 13.83
N LYS A 44 -5.92 -6.49 14.31
CA LYS A 44 -7.03 -6.96 13.47
C LYS A 44 -7.53 -5.87 12.51
N ALA A 45 -7.66 -4.63 13.00
CA ALA A 45 -8.08 -3.49 12.20
C ALA A 45 -6.99 -3.09 11.19
N ALA A 46 -5.72 -3.09 11.59
CA ALA A 46 -4.59 -2.83 10.71
C ALA A 46 -4.49 -3.86 9.57
N LEU A 47 -4.63 -5.15 9.89
CA LEU A 47 -4.65 -6.21 8.88
C LEU A 47 -5.85 -6.08 7.92
N SER A 48 -7.03 -5.70 8.43
CA SER A 48 -8.20 -5.52 7.58
C SER A 48 -7.99 -4.39 6.56
N LEU A 49 -7.33 -3.30 6.93
CA LEU A 49 -6.94 -2.23 5.99
C LEU A 49 -5.98 -2.73 4.91
N LEU A 50 -4.94 -3.47 5.30
CA LEU A 50 -3.97 -4.05 4.36
C LEU A 50 -4.58 -5.13 3.45
N SER A 51 -5.68 -5.78 3.89
CA SER A 51 -6.37 -6.79 3.10
C SER A 51 -7.29 -6.22 2.02
N ILE A 52 -7.85 -5.02 2.24
CA ILE A 52 -8.76 -4.38 1.28
C ILE A 52 -8.04 -3.53 0.24
N SER A 53 -6.78 -3.22 0.46
CA SER A 53 -6.00 -2.32 -0.38
C SER A 53 -4.51 -2.58 -0.26
N ASN A 54 -3.76 -2.34 -1.33
CA ASN A 54 -2.31 -2.32 -1.27
C ASN A 54 -1.81 -1.07 -0.52
N VAL A 55 -0.53 -1.10 -0.11
CA VAL A 55 0.09 -0.04 0.69
C VAL A 55 0.07 1.31 -0.02
N SER A 56 0.31 1.34 -1.34
CA SER A 56 0.31 2.56 -2.14
C SER A 56 -1.07 3.21 -2.16
N SER A 57 -2.12 2.44 -2.46
CA SER A 57 -3.49 2.93 -2.45
C SER A 57 -3.95 3.37 -1.05
N LEU A 58 -3.46 2.69 0.00
CA LEU A 58 -3.75 3.07 1.37
C LEU A 58 -3.08 4.41 1.73
N LYS A 59 -1.83 4.63 1.32
CA LYS A 59 -1.14 5.92 1.47
C LYS A 59 -1.88 7.04 0.75
N VAL A 60 -2.30 6.81 -0.49
CA VAL A 60 -3.10 7.79 -1.26
C VAL A 60 -4.40 8.11 -0.53
N ALA A 61 -5.15 7.11 -0.06
CA ALA A 61 -6.40 7.32 0.68
C ALA A 61 -6.19 8.14 1.97
N ILE A 62 -5.07 7.95 2.66
CA ILE A 62 -4.70 8.73 3.85
C ILE A 62 -4.40 10.19 3.45
N MET A 63 -3.60 10.40 2.40
CA MET A 63 -3.20 11.73 1.93
C MET A 63 -4.39 12.53 1.39
N THR A 64 -5.31 11.87 0.68
CA THR A 64 -6.52 12.49 0.10
C THR A 64 -7.72 12.49 1.04
N GLU A 65 -7.55 11.99 2.27
CA GLU A 65 -8.62 11.91 3.28
C GLU A 65 -9.85 11.11 2.81
N ASP A 66 -9.61 10.05 2.02
CA ASP A 66 -10.70 9.17 1.56
C ASP A 66 -11.23 8.26 2.68
N TYR A 67 -12.05 8.86 3.53
CA TYR A 67 -12.69 8.14 4.64
C TYR A 67 -13.59 6.99 4.17
N LYS A 68 -14.15 7.08 2.95
CA LYS A 68 -15.01 6.01 2.42
C LYS A 68 -14.22 4.74 2.16
N MET A 69 -13.02 4.91 1.61
CA MET A 69 -12.11 3.79 1.39
C MET A 69 -11.70 3.16 2.74
N LEU A 70 -11.25 3.97 3.70
CA LEU A 70 -10.77 3.49 4.99
C LEU A 70 -11.87 2.78 5.82
N THR A 71 -13.09 3.30 5.80
CA THR A 71 -14.22 2.73 6.54
C THR A 71 -14.76 1.43 5.95
N ARG A 72 -14.29 1.00 4.77
CA ARG A 72 -14.62 -0.32 4.21
C ARG A 72 -13.94 -1.45 4.99
N ALA A 73 -12.85 -1.15 5.70
CA ALA A 73 -12.15 -2.14 6.50
C ALA A 73 -12.94 -2.46 7.78
N PRO A 74 -13.23 -3.75 8.06
CA PRO A 74 -13.86 -4.15 9.32
C PRO A 74 -13.08 -3.64 10.53
N GLY A 75 -13.80 -3.01 11.47
CA GLY A 75 -13.20 -2.44 12.67
C GLY A 75 -12.74 -0.98 12.53
N ILE A 76 -12.86 -0.39 11.35
CA ILE A 76 -12.51 1.02 11.09
C ILE A 76 -13.80 1.83 10.91
N GLY A 77 -14.21 2.52 11.98
CA GLY A 77 -15.31 3.49 11.93
C GLY A 77 -14.84 4.89 11.50
N LYS A 78 -15.80 5.78 11.25
CA LYS A 78 -15.51 7.15 10.79
C LYS A 78 -14.52 7.90 11.69
N LYS A 79 -14.66 7.78 13.02
CA LYS A 79 -13.74 8.42 13.98
C LYS A 79 -12.32 7.89 13.88
N ILE A 80 -12.16 6.57 13.68
CA ILE A 80 -10.85 5.93 13.54
C ILE A 80 -10.24 6.32 12.20
N ALA A 81 -11.01 6.31 11.10
CA ALA A 81 -10.56 6.76 9.79
C ALA A 81 -10.04 8.21 9.83
N GLN A 82 -10.77 9.13 10.47
CA GLN A 82 -10.33 10.51 10.66
C GLN A 82 -9.03 10.62 11.47
N ARG A 83 -8.87 9.79 12.51
CA ARG A 83 -7.64 9.76 13.30
C ARG A 83 -6.47 9.20 12.51
N ILE A 84 -6.68 8.13 11.74
CA ILE A 84 -5.66 7.55 10.85
C ILE A 84 -5.16 8.63 9.89
N THR A 85 -6.05 9.33 9.21
CA THR A 85 -5.64 10.38 8.26
C THR A 85 -4.89 11.50 8.95
N LEU A 86 -5.39 12.01 10.08
CA LEU A 86 -4.77 13.10 10.80
C LEU A 86 -3.35 12.74 11.31
N GLU A 87 -3.20 11.58 11.95
CA GLU A 87 -1.92 11.19 12.57
C GLU A 87 -0.89 10.63 11.58
N LEU A 88 -1.34 9.96 10.50
CA LEU A 88 -0.43 9.38 9.51
C LEU A 88 -0.07 10.32 8.37
N LYS A 89 -0.91 11.28 8.03
CA LYS A 89 -0.61 12.26 6.99
C LYS A 89 0.72 12.98 7.27
N ASP A 90 0.85 13.55 8.47
CA ASP A 90 2.08 14.24 8.89
C ASP A 90 3.31 13.31 8.92
N LYS A 91 3.12 12.05 9.34
CA LYS A 91 4.21 11.06 9.38
C LYS A 91 4.64 10.63 7.99
N ILE A 92 3.68 10.42 7.09
CA ILE A 92 3.94 10.06 5.70
C ILE A 92 4.63 11.23 4.99
N GLU A 93 4.15 12.46 5.16
CA GLU A 93 4.77 13.66 4.59
C GLU A 93 6.22 13.84 5.07
N LYS A 94 6.49 13.60 6.37
CA LYS A 94 7.86 13.66 6.91
C LYS A 94 8.78 12.60 6.32
N ILE A 95 8.29 11.36 6.19
CA ILE A 95 9.06 10.27 5.56
C ILE A 95 9.42 10.67 4.12
N TYR A 96 8.49 11.24 3.36
CA TYR A 96 8.78 11.74 2.00
C TYR A 96 9.71 12.96 2.00
N ALA A 97 9.69 13.81 3.03
CA ALA A 97 10.58 14.96 3.12
C ALA A 97 12.02 14.58 3.54
N GLU A 98 12.16 13.60 4.45
CA GLU A 98 13.47 13.08 4.89
C GLU A 98 14.17 12.28 3.80
N ASP A 99 13.43 11.55 2.96
CA ASP A 99 13.95 10.83 1.80
C ASP A 99 14.53 11.78 0.70
N VAL A 100 14.24 13.07 0.77
CA VAL A 100 14.79 14.10 -0.16
C VAL A 100 16.15 14.63 0.30
N GLU A 101 16.49 14.52 1.61
CA GLU A 101 17.78 15.03 2.14
C GLU A 101 18.90 13.98 2.13
N ASP A 102 18.57 12.68 2.23
CA ASP A 102 19.54 11.59 2.09
C ASP A 102 19.38 10.92 0.69
N GLY A 103 19.89 11.60 -0.31
CA GLY A 103 19.79 11.17 -1.70
C GLY A 103 20.44 9.82 -1.97
N GLU A 104 19.74 8.72 -1.72
CA GLU A 104 19.88 7.44 -2.44
C GLU A 104 18.77 6.44 -2.06
N ASN A 105 17.92 6.11 -3.03
CA ASN A 105 17.26 4.80 -3.21
C ASN A 105 15.88 4.45 -2.65
N ILE A 106 15.10 5.32 -1.99
CA ILE A 106 13.73 4.90 -1.62
C ILE A 106 12.64 5.75 -2.31
N SER A 107 12.92 6.99 -2.66
CA SER A 107 11.99 7.85 -3.41
C SER A 107 11.83 7.43 -4.88
N GLU A 108 12.85 6.83 -5.49
CA GLU A 108 12.76 6.32 -6.86
C GLU A 108 11.79 5.14 -6.97
N LEU A 109 11.75 4.21 -5.99
CA LEU A 109 10.86 3.04 -6.08
C LEU A 109 9.38 3.39 -5.93
N SER A 110 9.01 4.32 -5.06
CA SER A 110 7.59 4.68 -4.86
C SER A 110 7.09 5.72 -5.86
N MET A 111 7.92 6.64 -6.31
CA MET A 111 7.63 7.50 -7.46
C MET A 111 7.64 6.71 -8.77
N ASP A 112 8.58 5.79 -8.94
CA ASP A 112 8.67 4.94 -10.12
C ASP A 112 7.44 4.01 -10.24
N THR A 113 6.95 3.47 -9.13
CA THR A 113 5.75 2.63 -9.10
C THR A 113 4.48 3.43 -9.42
N GLY A 114 4.33 4.65 -8.91
CA GLY A 114 3.23 5.55 -9.25
C GLY A 114 3.29 5.99 -10.72
N ARG A 115 4.45 6.38 -11.20
CA ARG A 115 4.66 6.75 -12.61
C ARG A 115 4.43 5.59 -13.55
N LYS A 116 4.93 4.38 -13.24
CA LYS A 116 4.66 3.16 -14.01
C LYS A 116 3.18 2.82 -14.08
N TYR A 117 2.44 3.03 -12.99
CA TYR A 117 0.99 2.80 -12.97
C TYR A 117 0.26 3.75 -13.92
N ASP A 118 0.54 5.05 -13.82
CA ASP A 118 -0.07 6.07 -14.68
C ASP A 118 0.32 5.88 -16.15
N GLU A 119 1.60 5.62 -16.42
CA GLU A 119 2.12 5.34 -17.76
C GLU A 119 1.51 4.06 -18.37
N ALA A 120 1.29 3.03 -17.55
CA ALA A 120 0.62 1.81 -18.00
C ALA A 120 -0.87 2.06 -18.32
N ILE A 121 -1.58 2.88 -17.53
CA ILE A 121 -2.95 3.29 -17.84
C ILE A 121 -2.99 4.05 -19.15
N GLU A 122 -2.15 5.05 -19.33
CA GLU A 122 -2.10 5.85 -20.56
C GLU A 122 -1.82 4.97 -21.78
N ALA A 123 -0.88 4.03 -21.68
CA ALA A 123 -0.57 3.10 -22.75
C ALA A 123 -1.75 2.20 -23.12
N LEU A 124 -2.46 1.64 -22.11
CA LEU A 124 -3.62 0.79 -22.35
C LEU A 124 -4.80 1.57 -22.94
N VAL A 125 -5.02 2.82 -22.50
CA VAL A 125 -6.03 3.71 -23.07
C VAL A 125 -5.69 4.07 -24.52
N ALA A 126 -4.43 4.34 -24.83
CA ALA A 126 -3.95 4.58 -26.20
C ALA A 126 -4.13 3.37 -27.11
N LEU A 127 -4.11 2.15 -26.55
CA LEU A 127 -4.40 0.90 -27.27
C LEU A 127 -5.90 0.62 -27.45
N GLY A 128 -6.78 1.51 -26.92
CA GLY A 128 -8.23 1.47 -27.14
C GLY A 128 -9.04 0.88 -25.99
N PHE A 129 -8.44 0.57 -24.87
CA PHE A 129 -9.17 0.14 -23.67
C PHE A 129 -9.70 1.33 -22.89
N THR A 130 -10.79 1.14 -22.15
CA THR A 130 -11.29 2.17 -21.25
C THR A 130 -10.41 2.28 -20.01
N GLN A 131 -10.39 3.44 -19.37
CA GLN A 131 -9.65 3.66 -18.14
C GLN A 131 -10.03 2.64 -17.05
N LYS A 132 -11.34 2.30 -16.94
CA LYS A 132 -11.82 1.28 -15.97
C LYS A 132 -11.28 -0.12 -16.24
N GLU A 133 -11.14 -0.50 -17.49
CA GLU A 133 -10.55 -1.78 -17.89
C GLU A 133 -9.06 -1.80 -17.58
N ALA A 134 -8.33 -0.74 -17.90
CA ALA A 134 -6.92 -0.59 -17.60
C ALA A 134 -6.66 -0.68 -16.07
N GLU A 135 -7.38 0.08 -15.26
CA GLU A 135 -7.29 0.02 -13.80
C GLU A 135 -7.61 -1.37 -13.24
N LYS A 136 -8.60 -2.05 -13.80
CA LYS A 136 -8.97 -3.41 -13.39
C LYS A 136 -7.87 -4.42 -13.72
N ALA A 137 -7.25 -4.31 -14.88
CA ALA A 137 -6.14 -5.17 -15.27
C ALA A 137 -4.93 -4.98 -14.36
N LEU A 138 -4.54 -3.73 -14.11
CA LEU A 138 -3.37 -3.39 -13.28
C LEU A 138 -3.51 -3.82 -11.82
N LYS A 139 -4.72 -3.91 -11.28
CA LYS A 139 -4.96 -4.43 -9.92
C LYS A 139 -4.55 -5.90 -9.75
N ASN A 140 -4.48 -6.65 -10.84
CA ASN A 140 -4.18 -8.09 -10.83
C ASN A 140 -2.75 -8.41 -11.29
N ILE A 141 -1.91 -7.39 -11.50
CA ILE A 141 -0.57 -7.53 -12.07
C ILE A 141 0.47 -6.98 -11.09
N ASP A 142 1.63 -7.62 -11.06
CA ASP A 142 2.75 -7.15 -10.24
C ASP A 142 3.38 -5.89 -10.85
N ILE A 143 3.16 -4.77 -10.21
CA ILE A 143 3.63 -3.44 -10.64
C ILE A 143 5.14 -3.22 -10.41
N ASN A 144 5.82 -4.14 -9.71
CA ASN A 144 7.27 -4.06 -9.51
C ASN A 144 8.07 -4.50 -10.74
N ASN A 145 7.39 -5.03 -11.77
CA ASN A 145 7.99 -5.39 -13.03
C ASN A 145 8.36 -4.14 -13.87
N THR A 146 9.04 -4.36 -14.99
CA THR A 146 9.26 -3.31 -15.98
C THR A 146 7.95 -2.86 -16.60
N ILE A 147 7.86 -1.60 -17.05
CA ILE A 147 6.65 -1.06 -17.68
C ILE A 147 6.19 -1.91 -18.88
N GLU A 148 7.14 -2.40 -19.67
CA GLU A 148 6.86 -3.29 -20.81
C GLU A 148 6.18 -4.59 -20.37
N GLN A 149 6.65 -5.18 -19.27
CA GLN A 149 6.09 -6.42 -18.73
C GLN A 149 4.70 -6.17 -18.13
N ILE A 150 4.50 -5.05 -17.44
CA ILE A 150 3.22 -4.63 -16.88
C ILE A 150 2.19 -4.47 -17.99
N ILE A 151 2.52 -3.77 -19.06
CA ILE A 151 1.61 -3.57 -20.22
C ILE A 151 1.30 -4.92 -20.88
N LYS A 152 2.30 -5.76 -21.11
CA LYS A 152 2.13 -7.07 -21.74
C LYS A 152 1.21 -7.99 -20.93
N ASP A 153 1.39 -8.05 -19.62
CA ASP A 153 0.58 -8.89 -18.73
C ASP A 153 -0.85 -8.32 -18.59
N SER A 154 -0.99 -6.98 -18.60
CA SER A 154 -2.30 -6.31 -18.65
C SER A 154 -3.06 -6.63 -19.91
N LEU A 155 -2.42 -6.60 -21.07
CA LEU A 155 -3.01 -6.96 -22.35
C LEU A 155 -3.46 -8.42 -22.36
N ARG A 156 -2.63 -9.32 -21.84
CA ARG A 156 -2.98 -10.75 -21.71
C ARG A 156 -4.23 -10.93 -20.83
N TYR A 157 -4.32 -10.21 -19.72
CA TYR A 157 -5.48 -10.24 -18.83
C TYR A 157 -6.75 -9.70 -19.50
N LEU A 158 -6.63 -8.60 -20.28
CA LEU A 158 -7.77 -7.95 -20.95
C LEU A 158 -8.27 -8.72 -22.18
N MET A 159 -7.42 -9.55 -22.78
CA MET A 159 -7.74 -10.36 -23.97
C MET A 159 -8.15 -11.79 -23.65
N SER A 160 -8.09 -12.22 -22.39
CA SER A 160 -8.49 -13.55 -21.93
C SER A 160 -9.95 -13.57 -21.53
#